data_ea1b2b209c76ee0bff39d53ce3f425de
#
_entry.id   ea1b2b209c76ee0bff39d53ce3f425de
#
_cell.length_a   1.000
_cell.length_b   1.000
_cell.length_c   1.000
_cell.angle_alpha   90.00
_cell.angle_beta   90.00
_cell.angle_gamma   90.00
#
_symmetry.space_group_name_H-M   'P 1'
#
loop_
_entity.id
_entity.type
_entity.pdbx_description
1 polymer ?
#
loop_
_entity_poly.entity_id
_entity_poly.type
_entity_poly.pdbx_seq_one_letter_code
_entity_poly.pdbx_strand_id
1 'polypeptide(L)'
;MNAEVICYKNDWEDVKLVGVSQGRENEKEQALKTYPQIEKFQDVTQKGILYSLEDKQVDAVIQDLTKSAVVPQYPTMPLSATAYVSYVLVVDKEFAETEAFADFIDSYNKAVKKLNEPEYLAGKLGVEKEWLLDKSVRFLPLEE
;
A
#
# COMPACT_ATOMS: atom_id res chain seq x y z
N MET A 1 7.99 -6.75 1.15
CA MET A 1 7.67 -5.34 0.90
C MET A 1 6.32 -4.99 1.47
N ASN A 2 6.19 -3.79 2.00
CA ASN A 2 4.93 -3.31 2.56
C ASN A 2 4.02 -2.83 1.42
N ALA A 3 2.76 -3.24 1.46
CA ALA A 3 1.75 -2.81 0.50
C ALA A 3 1.39 -1.31 0.66
N GLU A 4 1.76 -0.72 1.79
CA GLU A 4 1.44 0.65 2.17
C GLU A 4 2.69 1.52 2.22
N VAL A 5 2.50 2.77 1.82
CA VAL A 5 3.55 3.78 1.75
C VAL A 5 3.07 5.10 2.34
N ILE A 6 4.00 5.95 2.69
CA ILE A 6 3.75 7.35 2.98
C ILE A 6 4.04 8.15 1.70
N CYS A 7 3.00 8.71 1.10
CA CYS A 7 3.09 9.56 -0.07
C CYS A 7 3.14 11.02 0.36
N TYR A 8 4.08 11.81 -0.16
CA TYR A 8 4.28 13.20 0.23
C TYR A 8 4.56 14.08 -1.00
N LYS A 9 4.48 15.38 -0.84
CA LYS A 9 4.56 16.34 -1.95
C LYS A 9 5.78 17.24 -1.89
N ASN A 10 6.20 17.64 -0.69
CA ASN A 10 7.30 18.55 -0.44
C ASN A 10 8.53 17.79 0.09
N ASP A 11 9.42 18.45 0.81
CA ASP A 11 10.58 17.81 1.40
C ASP A 11 10.19 16.84 2.52
N TRP A 12 10.79 15.65 2.53
CA TRP A 12 10.50 14.62 3.52
C TRP A 12 10.79 15.07 4.96
N GLU A 13 11.84 15.88 5.13
CA GLU A 13 12.26 16.40 6.44
C GLU A 13 11.19 17.28 7.10
N ASP A 14 10.31 17.87 6.29
CA ASP A 14 9.25 18.78 6.76
C ASP A 14 7.94 18.04 7.05
N VAL A 15 7.87 16.73 6.84
CA VAL A 15 6.66 15.92 7.11
C VAL A 15 6.47 15.78 8.61
N LYS A 16 5.43 16.44 9.15
CA LYS A 16 5.02 16.42 10.55
C LYS A 16 3.60 15.90 10.78
N LEU A 17 2.68 16.26 9.90
CA LEU A 17 1.27 15.90 9.95
C LEU A 17 0.93 14.92 8.84
N VAL A 18 0.52 13.72 9.21
CA VAL A 18 0.22 12.63 8.25
C VAL A 18 -1.27 12.30 8.25
N GLY A 19 -1.88 12.37 7.08
CA GLY A 19 -3.25 11.93 6.85
C GLY A 19 -3.34 10.42 6.77
N VAL A 20 -4.32 9.84 7.42
CA VAL A 20 -4.55 8.40 7.45
C VAL A 20 -6.05 8.10 7.46
N SER A 21 -6.47 7.03 6.83
CA SER A 21 -7.87 6.60 6.89
C SER A 21 -8.22 6.17 8.30
N GLN A 22 -9.43 6.53 8.74
CA GLN A 22 -9.93 6.19 10.08
C GLN A 22 -9.84 4.67 10.35
N GLY A 23 -9.47 4.32 11.58
CA GLY A 23 -9.36 2.93 12.03
C GLY A 23 -8.03 2.23 11.68
N ARG A 24 -7.04 2.97 11.19
CA ARG A 24 -5.73 2.46 10.81
C ARG A 24 -4.65 2.69 11.88
N GLU A 25 -4.90 2.22 13.10
CA GLU A 25 -4.00 2.45 14.24
C GLU A 25 -2.66 1.71 14.09
N ASN A 26 -2.67 0.52 13.47
CA ASN A 26 -1.44 -0.23 13.23
C ASN A 26 -0.48 0.53 12.27
N GLU A 27 -1.02 1.14 11.23
CA GLU A 27 -0.24 1.92 10.27
C GLU A 27 0.34 3.19 10.92
N LYS A 28 -0.42 3.86 11.80
CA LYS A 28 0.09 4.99 12.60
C LYS A 28 1.27 4.54 13.46
N GLU A 29 1.14 3.42 14.15
CA GLU A 29 2.20 2.88 15.00
C GLU A 29 3.46 2.51 14.21
N GLN A 30 3.31 1.87 13.05
CA GLN A 30 4.43 1.53 12.17
C GLN A 30 5.16 2.78 11.66
N ALA A 31 4.40 3.80 11.24
CA ALA A 31 4.96 5.06 10.79
C ALA A 31 5.77 5.76 11.90
N LEU A 32 5.25 5.83 13.13
CA LEU A 32 5.94 6.44 14.27
C LEU A 32 7.22 5.71 14.65
N LYS A 33 7.21 4.39 14.61
CA LYS A 33 8.41 3.58 14.89
C LYS A 33 9.52 3.82 13.86
N THR A 34 9.13 4.05 12.62
CA THR A 34 10.08 4.20 11.51
C THR A 34 10.54 5.64 11.35
N TYR A 35 9.65 6.61 11.58
CA TYR A 35 9.87 8.03 11.29
C TYR A 35 9.54 8.92 12.49
N PRO A 36 10.50 9.12 13.41
CA PRO A 36 10.28 9.90 14.64
C PRO A 36 9.93 11.37 14.42
N GLN A 37 10.17 11.92 13.23
CA GLN A 37 9.82 13.30 12.90
C GLN A 37 8.30 13.50 12.74
N ILE A 38 7.50 12.45 12.55
CA ILE A 38 6.05 12.56 12.47
C ILE A 38 5.50 12.92 13.85
N GLU A 39 4.78 14.04 13.94
CA GLU A 39 4.28 14.57 15.21
C GLU A 39 2.79 14.25 15.44
N LYS A 40 1.99 14.22 14.36
CA LYS A 40 0.54 14.06 14.42
C LYS A 40 -0.01 13.26 13.26
N PHE A 41 -1.13 12.60 13.52
CA PHE A 41 -1.98 12.03 12.49
C PHE A 41 -3.33 12.74 12.43
N GLN A 42 -3.86 12.89 11.23
CA GLN A 42 -5.20 13.38 10.97
C GLN A 42 -6.01 12.29 10.29
N ASP A 43 -7.14 11.94 10.89
CA ASP A 43 -8.07 11.03 10.24
C ASP A 43 -8.73 11.71 9.04
N VAL A 44 -8.65 11.07 7.89
CA VAL A 44 -9.24 11.54 6.64
C VAL A 44 -10.07 10.41 6.01
N THR A 45 -11.05 10.77 5.21
CA THR A 45 -11.81 9.75 4.48
C THR A 45 -10.93 9.11 3.40
N GLN A 46 -11.12 7.82 3.15
CA GLN A 46 -10.35 7.12 2.11
C GLN A 46 -10.49 7.77 0.73
N LYS A 47 -11.67 8.31 0.40
CA LYS A 47 -11.91 9.02 -0.86
C LYS A 47 -11.23 10.39 -0.93
N GLY A 48 -11.05 11.04 0.22
CA GLY A 48 -10.46 12.37 0.33
C GLY A 48 -8.97 12.37 0.62
N ILE A 49 -8.32 11.20 0.74
CA ILE A 49 -6.96 11.12 1.24
C ILE A 49 -5.94 11.87 0.36
N LEU A 50 -6.00 11.69 -0.95
CA LEU A 50 -5.14 12.43 -1.89
C LEU A 50 -5.52 13.91 -1.97
N TYR A 51 -6.80 14.23 -1.88
CA TYR A 51 -7.26 15.63 -1.85
C TYR A 51 -6.70 16.38 -0.63
N SER A 52 -6.66 15.74 0.53
CA SER A 52 -6.07 16.36 1.74
C SER A 52 -4.60 16.71 1.57
N LEU A 53 -3.85 15.90 0.81
CA LEU A 53 -2.46 16.18 0.46
C LEU A 53 -2.36 17.30 -0.58
N GLU A 54 -3.19 17.29 -1.61
CA GLU A 54 -3.23 18.32 -2.65
C GLU A 54 -3.59 19.69 -2.09
N ASP A 55 -4.58 19.74 -1.21
CA ASP A 55 -5.09 20.97 -0.57
C ASP A 55 -4.25 21.40 0.64
N LYS A 56 -3.12 20.75 0.87
CA LYS A 56 -2.17 21.06 1.96
C LYS A 56 -2.79 21.00 3.36
N GLN A 57 -3.81 20.18 3.56
CA GLN A 57 -4.39 19.91 4.87
C GLN A 57 -3.49 19.02 5.72
N VAL A 58 -2.67 18.20 5.05
CA VAL A 58 -1.63 17.34 5.64
C VAL A 58 -0.35 17.42 4.82
N ASP A 59 0.77 17.06 5.42
CA ASP A 59 2.08 17.08 4.76
C ASP A 59 2.32 15.81 3.93
N ALA A 60 1.75 14.69 4.39
CA ALA A 60 1.84 13.38 3.75
C ALA A 60 0.59 12.54 4.03
N VAL A 61 0.42 11.45 3.30
CA VAL A 61 -0.70 10.51 3.52
C VAL A 61 -0.21 9.06 3.48
N ILE A 62 -0.80 8.22 4.32
CA ILE A 62 -0.62 6.76 4.27
C ILE A 62 -1.64 6.17 3.32
N GLN A 63 -1.18 5.42 2.33
CA GLN A 63 -2.06 4.74 1.36
C GLN A 63 -1.40 3.50 0.77
N ASP A 64 -2.19 2.68 0.08
CA ASP A 64 -1.65 1.55 -0.68
C ASP A 64 -0.72 2.05 -1.78
N LEU A 65 0.40 1.36 -1.96
CA LEU A 65 1.38 1.70 -2.99
C LEU A 65 0.75 1.77 -4.39
N THR A 66 -0.14 0.84 -4.71
CA THR A 66 -0.84 0.83 -6.00
C THR A 66 -1.74 2.05 -6.22
N LYS A 67 -2.31 2.61 -5.15
CA LYS A 67 -3.08 3.86 -5.22
C LYS A 67 -2.20 5.09 -5.44
N SER A 68 -0.94 5.05 -5.01
CA SER A 68 0.00 6.13 -5.29
C SER A 68 0.34 6.29 -6.78
N ALA A 69 0.02 5.29 -7.60
CA ALA A 69 0.15 5.37 -9.06
C ALA A 69 -0.75 6.45 -9.71
N VAL A 70 -1.79 6.91 -9.03
CA VAL A 70 -2.64 8.03 -9.50
C VAL A 70 -1.88 9.36 -9.49
N VAL A 71 -0.89 9.48 -8.61
CA VAL A 71 -0.02 10.66 -8.48
C VAL A 71 1.45 10.22 -8.56
N PRO A 72 1.89 9.66 -9.70
CA PRO A 72 3.21 9.03 -9.83
C PRO A 72 4.37 10.01 -9.66
N GLN A 73 4.11 11.31 -9.80
CA GLN A 73 5.07 12.39 -9.58
C GLN A 73 5.38 12.63 -8.10
N TYR A 74 4.56 12.14 -7.17
CA TYR A 74 4.79 12.33 -5.75
C TYR A 74 5.69 11.22 -5.21
N PRO A 75 6.75 11.59 -4.47
CA PRO A 75 7.62 10.61 -3.84
C PRO A 75 6.89 9.81 -2.75
N THR A 76 7.40 8.62 -2.50
CA THR A 76 6.88 7.73 -1.47
C THR A 76 8.00 7.20 -0.59
N MET A 77 7.69 7.03 0.70
CA MET A 77 8.53 6.34 1.67
C MET A 77 7.84 5.05 2.11
N PRO A 78 8.57 3.95 2.33
CA PRO A 78 7.96 2.74 2.88
C PRO A 78 7.36 3.03 4.26
N LEU A 79 6.17 2.49 4.56
CA LEU A 79 5.51 2.71 5.84
C LEU A 79 6.30 2.15 7.02
N SER A 80 7.04 1.06 6.81
CA SER A 80 7.84 0.40 7.83
C SER A 80 9.21 -0.01 7.27
N ALA A 81 10.24 0.02 8.12
CA ALA A 81 11.57 -0.46 7.79
C ALA A 81 11.62 -1.98 7.58
N THR A 82 10.66 -2.73 8.13
CA THR A 82 10.57 -4.20 8.02
C THR A 82 9.27 -4.62 7.38
N ALA A 83 9.28 -5.77 6.70
CA ALA A 83 8.06 -6.37 6.17
C ALA A 83 7.12 -6.77 7.32
N TYR A 84 5.83 -6.56 7.13
CA TYR A 84 4.77 -7.00 8.06
C TYR A 84 3.58 -7.54 7.26
N VAL A 85 2.75 -8.34 7.92
CA VAL A 85 1.53 -8.87 7.31
C VAL A 85 0.45 -7.80 7.33
N SER A 86 0.12 -7.26 6.16
CA SER A 86 -0.91 -6.22 6.00
C SER A 86 -2.32 -6.83 5.88
N TYR A 87 -2.44 -7.98 5.24
CA TYR A 87 -3.70 -8.63 4.94
C TYR A 87 -3.58 -10.14 5.13
N VAL A 88 -4.67 -10.76 5.57
CA VAL A 88 -4.83 -12.20 5.67
C VAL A 88 -6.13 -12.62 5.01
N LEU A 89 -6.14 -13.79 4.41
CA LEU A 89 -7.35 -14.44 3.94
C LEU A 89 -7.92 -15.30 5.07
N VAL A 90 -9.15 -15.01 5.49
CA VAL A 90 -9.87 -15.82 6.46
C VAL A 90 -10.92 -16.62 5.71
N VAL A 91 -10.91 -17.94 5.91
CA VAL A 91 -11.76 -18.88 5.18
C VAL A 91 -12.46 -19.79 6.18
N ASP A 92 -13.71 -20.08 5.91
CA ASP A 92 -14.44 -21.12 6.65
C ASP A 92 -13.77 -22.49 6.43
N LYS A 93 -13.68 -23.29 7.50
CA LYS A 93 -12.96 -24.56 7.46
C LYS A 93 -13.57 -25.57 6.48
N GLU A 94 -14.90 -25.66 6.43
CA GLU A 94 -15.58 -26.58 5.52
C GLU A 94 -15.39 -26.16 4.07
N PHE A 95 -15.43 -24.85 3.80
CA PHE A 95 -15.16 -24.30 2.45
C PHE A 95 -13.70 -24.53 2.03
N ALA A 96 -12.74 -24.42 2.95
CA ALA A 96 -11.32 -24.65 2.68
C ALA A 96 -11.00 -26.09 2.19
N GLU A 97 -11.88 -27.06 2.51
CA GLU A 97 -11.75 -28.46 2.09
C GLU A 97 -12.42 -28.75 0.73
N THR A 98 -12.98 -27.73 0.06
CA THR A 98 -13.70 -27.90 -1.20
C THR A 98 -12.80 -27.72 -2.44
N GLU A 99 -13.20 -28.38 -3.55
CA GLU A 99 -12.59 -28.18 -4.86
C GLU A 99 -12.69 -26.70 -5.31
N ALA A 100 -13.80 -26.02 -4.99
CA ALA A 100 -13.98 -24.61 -5.30
C ALA A 100 -12.93 -23.71 -4.62
N PHE A 101 -12.51 -24.03 -3.41
CA PHE A 101 -11.43 -23.30 -2.75
C PHE A 101 -10.08 -23.60 -3.40
N ALA A 102 -9.79 -24.85 -3.77
CA ALA A 102 -8.57 -25.21 -4.48
C ALA A 102 -8.49 -24.46 -5.84
N ASP A 103 -9.58 -24.40 -6.60
CA ASP A 103 -9.67 -23.62 -7.85
C ASP A 103 -9.46 -22.12 -7.63
N PHE A 104 -9.98 -21.58 -6.52
CA PHE A 104 -9.75 -20.18 -6.14
C PHE A 104 -8.27 -19.93 -5.89
N ILE A 105 -7.58 -20.77 -5.08
CA ILE A 105 -6.15 -20.64 -4.79
C ILE A 105 -5.32 -20.68 -6.08
N ASP A 106 -5.59 -21.65 -6.96
CA ASP A 106 -4.89 -21.77 -8.24
C ASP A 106 -5.08 -20.53 -9.13
N SER A 107 -6.32 -20.04 -9.22
CA SER A 107 -6.65 -18.83 -10.00
C SER A 107 -5.99 -17.59 -9.42
N TYR A 108 -6.01 -17.44 -8.09
CA TYR A 108 -5.33 -16.35 -7.38
C TYR A 108 -3.83 -16.38 -7.66
N ASN A 109 -3.18 -17.53 -7.50
CA ASN A 109 -1.74 -17.67 -7.67
C ASN A 109 -1.31 -17.43 -9.13
N LYS A 110 -2.14 -17.81 -10.12
CA LYS A 110 -1.94 -17.45 -11.53
C LYS A 110 -2.02 -15.93 -11.75
N ALA A 111 -2.98 -15.26 -11.11
CA ALA A 111 -3.09 -13.80 -11.19
C ALA A 111 -1.89 -13.11 -10.53
N VAL A 112 -1.45 -13.57 -9.36
CA VAL A 112 -0.25 -13.07 -8.67
C VAL A 112 0.99 -13.19 -9.55
N LYS A 113 1.17 -14.30 -10.25
CA LYS A 113 2.28 -14.49 -11.17
C LYS A 113 2.32 -13.42 -12.26
N LYS A 114 1.15 -13.10 -12.86
CA LYS A 114 1.04 -12.03 -13.86
C LYS A 114 1.27 -10.64 -13.26
N LEU A 115 0.71 -10.37 -12.08
CA LEU A 115 0.89 -9.08 -11.39
C LEU A 115 2.34 -8.81 -10.99
N ASN A 116 3.15 -9.86 -10.85
CA ASN A 116 4.58 -9.72 -10.59
C ASN A 116 5.42 -9.49 -11.87
N GLU A 117 4.82 -9.48 -13.05
CA GLU A 117 5.46 -9.05 -14.29
C GLU A 117 5.42 -7.51 -14.39
N PRO A 118 6.56 -6.79 -14.34
CA PRO A 118 6.56 -5.33 -14.24
C PRO A 118 5.82 -4.63 -15.39
N GLU A 119 5.95 -5.10 -16.61
CA GLU A 119 5.23 -4.52 -17.75
C GLU A 119 3.71 -4.69 -17.62
N TYR A 120 3.26 -5.86 -17.17
CA TYR A 120 1.83 -6.11 -16.98
C TYR A 120 1.25 -5.23 -15.89
N LEU A 121 1.92 -5.14 -14.74
CA LEU A 121 1.46 -4.32 -13.63
C LEU A 121 1.50 -2.82 -13.97
N ALA A 122 2.56 -2.34 -14.60
CA ALA A 122 2.68 -0.96 -15.06
C ALA A 122 1.53 -0.57 -15.99
N GLY A 123 1.21 -1.42 -16.97
CA GLY A 123 0.07 -1.22 -17.86
C GLY A 123 -1.29 -1.19 -17.14
N LYS A 124 -1.46 -2.00 -16.09
CA LYS A 124 -2.69 -2.01 -15.27
C LYS A 124 -2.84 -0.76 -14.41
N LEU A 125 -1.73 -0.23 -13.92
CA LEU A 125 -1.71 0.97 -13.08
C LEU A 125 -1.64 2.27 -13.89
N GLY A 126 -1.34 2.20 -15.19
CA GLY A 126 -1.18 3.38 -16.04
C GLY A 126 0.08 4.19 -15.71
N VAL A 127 1.15 3.52 -15.28
CA VAL A 127 2.44 4.14 -14.95
C VAL A 127 3.56 3.57 -15.83
N GLU A 128 4.70 4.26 -15.87
CA GLU A 128 5.91 3.74 -16.49
C GLU A 128 6.50 2.59 -15.66
N LYS A 129 7.14 1.63 -16.33
CA LYS A 129 7.76 0.46 -15.69
C LYS A 129 8.81 0.87 -14.66
N GLU A 130 9.58 1.90 -14.95
CA GLU A 130 10.63 2.44 -14.09
C GLU A 130 10.07 2.88 -12.73
N TRP A 131 8.88 3.45 -12.70
CA TRP A 131 8.20 3.83 -11.46
C TRP A 131 7.98 2.63 -10.54
N LEU A 132 7.63 1.46 -11.09
CA LEU A 132 7.45 0.22 -10.31
C LEU A 132 8.76 -0.38 -9.83
N LEU A 133 9.80 -0.36 -10.67
CA LEU A 133 11.10 -0.95 -10.36
C LEU A 133 11.74 -0.31 -9.12
N ASP A 134 11.63 1.01 -9.01
CA ASP A 134 12.13 1.76 -7.85
C ASP A 134 11.40 1.38 -6.55
N LYS A 135 10.17 0.91 -6.63
CA LYS A 135 9.34 0.58 -5.47
C LYS A 135 9.38 -0.89 -5.08
N SER A 136 9.99 -1.74 -5.90
CA SER A 136 10.12 -3.19 -5.68
C SER A 136 8.78 -3.86 -5.32
N VAL A 137 7.69 -3.56 -6.02
CA VAL A 137 6.36 -4.14 -5.78
C VAL A 137 6.37 -5.64 -5.98
N ARG A 138 5.81 -6.37 -5.02
CA ARG A 138 5.68 -7.83 -5.11
C ARG A 138 4.40 -8.30 -4.44
N PHE A 139 3.60 -9.04 -5.17
CA PHE A 139 2.45 -9.78 -4.66
C PHE A 139 2.89 -11.17 -4.20
N LEU A 140 2.35 -11.62 -3.09
CA LEU A 140 2.65 -12.95 -2.56
C LEU A 140 1.55 -13.94 -2.93
N PRO A 141 1.92 -15.18 -3.31
CA PRO A 141 0.95 -16.24 -3.48
C PRO A 141 0.31 -16.61 -2.14
N LEU A 142 -0.86 -17.22 -2.19
CA LEU A 142 -1.44 -17.90 -1.05
C LEU A 142 -0.79 -19.28 -0.95
N GLU A 143 -0.34 -19.61 0.25
CA GLU A 143 0.15 -20.95 0.59
C GLU A 143 -1.03 -21.80 1.05
N GLU A 144 -1.01 -23.09 0.69
CA GLU A 144 -1.99 -24.09 1.16
C GLU A 144 -1.79 -24.43 2.63
#